data_88a66110e82c86e3b8f9dd5f691cc55b
#
_entry.id   88a66110e82c86e3b8f9dd5f691cc55b
#
_cell.length_a   1.000
_cell.length_b   1.000
_cell.length_c   1.000
_cell.angle_alpha   90.00
_cell.angle_beta   90.00
_cell.angle_gamma   90.00
#
_symmetry.space_group_name_H-M   'P 1'
#
loop_
_entity.id
_entity.type
_entity.pdbx_description
1 polymer ?
#
loop_
_entity_poly.entity_id
_entity_poly.type
_entity_poly.pdbx_seq_one_letter_code
_entity_poly.pdbx_strand_id
1 'polypeptide(L)'
;MNLRKHEKEVRGRPMEKAEPQAAEICAICGRPLTQRGPDWKCLRCLFNWGFLPEGEESDQGPAAHRRVTAEPLKYAHFEVEVGADGFPVELGAGAMAITYRARDTVLNSVVALKIIDRKMAENPATRSRFLREARAAAQIRHPNVARVTNYGEQDGECFYAMELVEGETLEARVRRDGSMPLALALEVIEQAARALAAAEACGVVHRDLKPSNLMIESDASESLVVKVIDYGVAKVIAEQAEIGADQTRGDFIGTPAFASPEQFASTGQTPVDSRSDIYSLGVTLWYLLCGRTPFIGRTLEEIRTRQVNGPALEQLKAAHVPAPVVELLKSMLAVDPSRRPQSARELLAAVHHCYLRFEPQTRSRRKRFAITAALSAVVIAAIALGLWWYTSARSSAQIERSIAVLPFENLSSDKENAYFAEGI
;
A
#
# COMPACT_ATOMS: atom_id res chain seq x y z
N MET A 1 51.12 -55.42 3.79
CA MET A 1 51.64 -55.93 5.08
C MET A 1 51.85 -54.77 6.01
N ASN A 2 51.16 -54.81 7.13
CA ASN A 2 51.26 -53.96 8.32
C ASN A 2 50.61 -52.53 8.29
N LEU A 3 49.40 -52.56 8.71
CA LEU A 3 48.71 -51.62 9.60
C LEU A 3 49.46 -51.45 10.94
N ARG A 4 49.50 -50.22 11.50
CA ARG A 4 49.24 -49.92 12.92
C ARG A 4 49.33 -48.40 13.19
N LYS A 5 48.18 -47.88 13.67
CA LYS A 5 47.94 -47.04 14.86
C LYS A 5 48.78 -45.79 15.08
N HIS A 6 48.15 -44.66 15.06
CA HIS A 6 48.30 -43.64 16.11
C HIS A 6 46.96 -42.89 16.34
N GLU A 7 46.21 -43.36 17.34
CA GLU A 7 45.28 -42.54 18.11
C GLU A 7 46.12 -41.55 18.92
N LYS A 8 45.83 -40.26 18.82
CA LYS A 8 46.24 -39.28 19.81
C LYS A 8 45.00 -38.42 20.19
N GLU A 9 44.74 -38.51 21.48
CA GLU A 9 43.81 -37.73 22.29
C GLU A 9 43.74 -36.26 21.88
N VAL A 10 42.53 -35.80 21.59
CA VAL A 10 42.20 -34.36 21.54
C VAL A 10 41.50 -34.04 22.86
N ARG A 11 42.28 -33.56 23.85
CA ARG A 11 41.77 -32.92 25.06
C ARG A 11 41.05 -31.64 24.66
N GLY A 12 39.78 -31.50 25.09
CA GLY A 12 38.95 -30.31 24.94
C GLY A 12 39.62 -29.06 25.53
N ARG A 13 39.73 -28.01 24.70
CA ARG A 13 39.93 -26.63 25.16
C ARG A 13 38.59 -26.05 25.56
N PRO A 14 38.49 -25.27 26.64
CA PRO A 14 37.26 -24.55 26.99
C PRO A 14 36.89 -23.56 25.89
N MET A 15 35.60 -23.47 25.51
CA MET A 15 35.06 -22.43 24.66
C MET A 15 35.26 -21.07 25.33
N GLU A 16 36.20 -20.30 24.81
CA GLU A 16 36.40 -18.91 25.12
C GLU A 16 35.17 -18.16 24.60
N LYS A 17 34.44 -17.48 25.48
CA LYS A 17 33.31 -16.68 25.17
C LYS A 17 33.81 -15.55 24.23
N ALA A 18 33.39 -15.63 22.95
CA ALA A 18 33.63 -14.53 21.98
C ALA A 18 32.95 -13.25 22.52
N GLU A 19 33.75 -12.24 22.84
CA GLU A 19 33.28 -10.90 23.05
C GLU A 19 32.53 -10.40 21.81
N PRO A 20 31.42 -9.64 21.95
CA PRO A 20 30.69 -9.09 20.81
C PRO A 20 31.63 -8.15 20.06
N GLN A 21 32.09 -8.56 18.87
CA GLN A 21 32.83 -7.67 17.98
C GLN A 21 31.97 -6.46 17.66
N ALA A 22 32.51 -5.26 17.87
CA ALA A 22 31.89 -4.00 17.52
C ALA A 22 31.39 -4.08 16.09
N ALA A 23 30.11 -3.79 15.86
CA ALA A 23 29.50 -3.79 14.54
C ALA A 23 30.24 -2.77 13.65
N GLU A 24 30.85 -3.22 12.58
CA GLU A 24 31.48 -2.34 11.60
C GLU A 24 30.42 -1.45 10.95
N ILE A 25 30.72 -0.18 10.84
CA ILE A 25 29.79 0.87 10.40
C ILE A 25 30.15 1.27 8.96
N CYS A 26 29.15 1.43 8.09
CA CYS A 26 29.34 1.92 6.73
C CYS A 26 29.94 3.35 6.75
N ALA A 27 31.09 3.55 6.10
CA ALA A 27 31.76 4.83 6.05
C ALA A 27 30.93 5.93 5.33
N ILE A 28 29.94 5.55 4.51
CA ILE A 28 29.12 6.48 3.73
C ILE A 28 27.88 6.91 4.50
N CYS A 29 27.14 5.97 5.14
CA CYS A 29 25.85 6.25 5.76
C CYS A 29 25.81 5.99 7.28
N GLY A 30 26.91 5.59 7.92
CA GLY A 30 27.04 5.39 9.37
C GLY A 30 26.28 4.20 9.95
N ARG A 31 25.56 3.40 9.16
CA ARG A 31 24.78 2.25 9.66
C ARG A 31 25.61 0.98 9.84
N PRO A 32 25.22 0.09 10.77
CA PRO A 32 25.89 -1.21 10.92
C PRO A 32 25.85 -2.02 9.62
N LEU A 33 26.99 -2.61 9.24
CA LEU A 33 27.10 -3.49 8.08
C LEU A 33 26.54 -4.87 8.43
N THR A 34 25.42 -5.25 7.82
CA THR A 34 24.78 -6.56 8.00
C THR A 34 25.30 -7.64 7.07
N GLN A 35 26.00 -7.26 5.98
CA GLN A 35 26.67 -8.15 5.03
C GLN A 35 27.95 -7.54 4.50
N ARG A 36 29.01 -8.33 4.37
CA ARG A 36 30.29 -7.93 3.79
C ARG A 36 30.23 -8.07 2.27
N GLY A 37 30.27 -6.96 1.52
CA GLY A 37 30.55 -6.97 0.09
C GLY A 37 32.05 -6.77 -0.18
N PRO A 38 32.54 -6.99 -1.41
CA PRO A 38 33.96 -6.91 -1.74
C PRO A 38 34.61 -5.54 -1.49
N ASP A 39 33.83 -4.45 -1.36
CA ASP A 39 34.32 -3.08 -1.18
C ASP A 39 33.80 -2.37 0.06
N TRP A 40 33.38 -3.09 1.11
CA TRP A 40 32.93 -2.53 2.40
C TRP A 40 31.79 -1.50 2.32
N LYS A 41 31.03 -1.50 1.25
CA LYS A 41 29.85 -0.64 1.05
C LYS A 41 28.59 -1.36 1.51
N CYS A 42 27.70 -0.66 2.22
CA CYS A 42 26.44 -1.27 2.60
C CYS A 42 25.51 -1.42 1.38
N LEU A 43 24.67 -2.46 1.37
CA LEU A 43 23.73 -2.71 0.27
C LEU A 43 22.86 -1.50 -0.06
N ARG A 44 22.48 -0.71 0.93
CA ARG A 44 21.68 0.50 0.75
C ARG A 44 22.45 1.59 -0.02
N CYS A 45 23.74 1.79 0.29
CA CYS A 45 24.58 2.74 -0.45
C CYS A 45 24.86 2.25 -1.87
N LEU A 46 25.04 0.94 -2.06
CA LEU A 46 25.18 0.31 -3.38
C LEU A 46 23.92 0.47 -4.24
N PHE A 47 22.72 0.29 -3.67
CA PHE A 47 21.46 0.52 -4.39
C PHE A 47 21.24 1.98 -4.76
N ASN A 48 21.63 2.93 -3.90
CA ASN A 48 21.58 4.35 -4.22
C ASN A 48 22.68 4.79 -5.23
N TRP A 49 23.76 4.01 -5.35
CA TRP A 49 24.89 4.34 -6.23
C TRP A 49 24.84 3.61 -7.59
N GLY A 50 23.95 2.64 -7.76
CA GLY A 50 23.86 1.82 -8.98
C GLY A 50 23.48 2.56 -10.27
N PHE A 51 23.42 3.89 -10.26
CA PHE A 51 23.12 4.74 -11.42
C PHE A 51 24.13 5.87 -11.67
N LEU A 52 25.31 5.83 -11.07
CA LEU A 52 26.37 6.77 -11.41
C LEU A 52 27.40 6.09 -12.34
N PRO A 53 27.76 6.71 -13.49
CA PRO A 53 28.82 6.21 -14.33
C PRO A 53 30.17 6.29 -13.59
N GLU A 54 31.00 5.27 -13.79
CA GLU A 54 32.39 5.26 -13.31
C GLU A 54 33.16 6.44 -13.94
N GLY A 55 33.60 7.38 -13.13
CA GLY A 55 34.52 8.44 -13.54
C GLY A 55 34.33 9.73 -12.75
N GLU A 56 35.28 9.94 -11.88
CA GLU A 56 35.59 11.12 -11.06
C GLU A 56 35.23 11.00 -9.60
N GLU A 57 36.25 10.72 -8.79
CA GLU A 57 36.26 10.90 -7.35
C GLU A 57 36.03 12.39 -7.01
N SER A 58 34.79 12.78 -6.81
CA SER A 58 34.48 14.00 -6.10
C SER A 58 34.38 13.65 -4.60
N ASP A 59 35.30 14.20 -3.85
CA ASP A 59 35.46 14.07 -2.37
C ASP A 59 34.32 14.70 -1.55
N GLN A 60 33.08 14.64 -2.06
CA GLN A 60 31.89 15.13 -1.37
C GLN A 60 30.74 14.13 -1.55
N GLY A 61 30.71 13.15 -0.65
CA GLY A 61 29.59 12.23 -0.52
C GLY A 61 28.26 12.95 -0.24
N PRO A 62 27.11 12.27 -0.53
CA PRO A 62 25.78 12.78 -0.19
C PRO A 62 25.72 13.13 1.30
N ALA A 63 24.99 14.20 1.62
CA ALA A 63 24.89 14.84 2.93
C ALA A 63 25.11 13.86 4.09
N ALA A 64 26.22 14.04 4.78
CA ALA A 64 26.59 13.24 5.94
C ALA A 64 25.41 13.24 6.91
N HIS A 65 24.84 12.07 7.16
CA HIS A 65 23.85 11.89 8.22
C HIS A 65 24.42 12.53 9.48
N ARG A 66 23.84 13.64 9.90
CA ARG A 66 24.24 14.35 11.12
C ARG A 66 24.19 13.32 12.25
N ARG A 67 25.34 12.99 12.82
CA ARG A 67 25.38 12.29 14.11
C ARG A 67 24.56 13.13 15.08
N VAL A 68 23.51 12.54 15.63
CA VAL A 68 22.71 13.19 16.66
C VAL A 68 23.65 13.40 17.84
N THR A 69 24.14 14.60 18.00
CA THR A 69 24.60 15.10 19.29
C THR A 69 23.39 15.00 20.22
N ALA A 70 23.57 14.87 21.54
CA ALA A 70 22.55 14.51 22.53
C ALA A 70 21.20 15.28 22.48
N GLU A 71 21.03 16.22 21.56
CA GLU A 71 19.79 16.96 21.32
C GLU A 71 19.06 16.43 20.08
N PRO A 72 17.74 16.16 20.17
CA PRO A 72 16.94 15.73 19.02
C PRO A 72 16.94 16.81 17.93
N LEU A 73 16.98 16.41 16.67
CA LEU A 73 16.89 17.31 15.53
C LEU A 73 15.52 18.01 15.54
N LYS A 74 15.54 19.36 15.58
CA LYS A 74 14.34 20.19 15.70
C LYS A 74 14.17 21.13 14.51
N TYR A 75 12.94 21.24 14.04
CA TYR A 75 12.51 22.21 13.02
C TYR A 75 11.27 22.94 13.53
N ALA A 76 11.39 24.23 13.86
CA ALA A 76 10.36 24.99 14.55
C ALA A 76 9.90 24.27 15.83
N HIS A 77 8.65 23.83 15.89
CA HIS A 77 8.08 23.07 16.99
C HIS A 77 8.01 21.56 16.72
N PHE A 78 8.66 21.07 15.65
CA PHE A 78 8.74 19.64 15.34
C PHE A 78 10.04 19.05 15.88
N GLU A 79 9.92 17.96 16.64
CA GLU A 79 11.05 17.18 17.15
C GLU A 79 11.11 15.85 16.40
N VAL A 80 12.23 15.60 15.70
CA VAL A 80 12.45 14.32 15.02
C VAL A 80 12.60 13.22 16.06
N GLU A 81 11.81 12.14 15.91
CA GLU A 81 11.91 10.99 16.81
C GLU A 81 13.22 10.24 16.59
N VAL A 82 13.82 9.77 17.67
CA VAL A 82 15.05 8.99 17.67
C VAL A 82 14.70 7.54 18.00
N GLY A 83 15.16 6.61 17.18
CA GLY A 83 14.95 5.19 17.36
C GLY A 83 15.79 4.62 18.53
N ALA A 84 15.55 3.37 18.86
CA ALA A 84 16.31 2.65 19.88
C ALA A 84 17.81 2.51 19.54
N ASP A 85 18.18 2.68 18.27
CA ASP A 85 19.55 2.69 17.75
C ASP A 85 20.26 4.05 17.91
N GLY A 86 19.57 5.07 18.45
CA GLY A 86 20.09 6.43 18.65
C GLY A 86 20.09 7.28 17.37
N PHE A 87 19.45 6.84 16.29
CA PHE A 87 19.37 7.57 15.02
C PHE A 87 17.96 8.12 14.79
N PRO A 88 17.83 9.22 13.99
CA PRO A 88 16.54 9.72 13.55
C PRO A 88 15.71 8.64 12.85
N VAL A 89 14.42 8.54 13.16
CA VAL A 89 13.51 7.58 12.53
C VAL A 89 13.16 8.08 11.14
N GLU A 90 13.83 7.53 10.12
CA GLU A 90 13.57 7.83 8.71
C GLU A 90 12.38 7.03 8.19
N LEU A 91 11.40 7.72 7.60
CA LEU A 91 10.28 7.13 6.86
C LEU A 91 10.61 6.93 5.38
N GLY A 92 11.50 7.76 4.84
CA GLY A 92 11.97 7.64 3.45
C GLY A 92 13.06 8.64 3.15
N ALA A 93 13.97 8.26 2.23
CA ALA A 93 15.03 9.13 1.73
C ALA A 93 15.00 9.14 0.20
N GLY A 94 15.05 10.32 -0.39
CA GLY A 94 15.14 10.55 -1.83
C GLY A 94 16.36 11.41 -2.17
N ALA A 95 16.59 11.65 -3.45
CA ALA A 95 17.72 12.46 -3.94
C ALA A 95 17.70 13.92 -3.44
N MET A 96 16.52 14.44 -3.07
CA MET A 96 16.31 15.87 -2.76
C MET A 96 15.79 16.13 -1.37
N ALA A 97 15.32 15.12 -0.66
CA ALA A 97 14.68 15.28 0.62
C ALA A 97 14.73 14.00 1.43
N ILE A 98 14.68 14.15 2.74
CA ILE A 98 14.53 13.05 3.70
C ILE A 98 13.24 13.30 4.47
N THR A 99 12.45 12.25 4.67
CA THR A 99 11.23 12.30 5.48
C THR A 99 11.47 11.56 6.78
N TYR A 100 11.23 12.23 7.90
CA TYR A 100 11.40 11.70 9.24
C TYR A 100 10.05 11.53 9.94
N ARG A 101 9.99 10.59 10.85
CA ARG A 101 8.94 10.58 11.88
C ARG A 101 9.27 11.64 12.92
N ALA A 102 8.33 12.54 13.19
CA ALA A 102 8.53 13.65 14.10
C ALA A 102 7.29 13.87 14.97
N ARG A 103 7.49 14.52 16.10
CA ARG A 103 6.42 14.95 17.02
C ARG A 103 6.21 16.46 16.88
N ASP A 104 4.98 16.85 16.61
CA ASP A 104 4.52 18.22 16.79
C ASP A 104 4.38 18.47 18.30
N THR A 105 5.24 19.30 18.87
CA THR A 105 5.28 19.57 20.33
C THR A 105 4.16 20.51 20.77
N VAL A 106 3.52 21.25 19.86
CA VAL A 106 2.39 22.14 20.15
C VAL A 106 1.09 21.35 20.15
N LEU A 107 0.85 20.52 19.13
CA LEU A 107 -0.36 19.71 19.00
C LEU A 107 -0.24 18.33 19.70
N ASN A 108 0.97 17.98 20.16
CA ASN A 108 1.29 16.66 20.74
C ASN A 108 0.87 15.49 19.84
N SER A 109 1.06 15.64 18.55
CA SER A 109 0.73 14.63 17.53
C SER A 109 1.96 14.18 16.77
N VAL A 110 1.92 12.95 16.21
CA VAL A 110 3.00 12.45 15.36
C VAL A 110 2.73 12.85 13.92
N VAL A 111 3.78 13.26 13.22
CA VAL A 111 3.72 13.76 11.84
C VAL A 111 4.86 13.15 11.01
N ALA A 112 4.71 13.16 9.69
CA ALA A 112 5.80 12.95 8.76
C ALA A 112 6.41 14.33 8.43
N LEU A 113 7.68 14.52 8.78
CA LEU A 113 8.42 15.77 8.56
C LEU A 113 9.40 15.57 7.40
N LYS A 114 9.14 16.24 6.29
CA LYS A 114 10.01 16.22 5.11
C LYS A 114 10.93 17.42 5.08
N ILE A 115 12.23 17.15 5.00
CA ILE A 115 13.29 18.16 4.99
C ILE A 115 13.97 18.12 3.64
N ILE A 116 14.08 19.26 2.99
CA ILE A 116 14.71 19.41 1.69
C ILE A 116 16.21 19.59 1.84
N ASP A 117 17.00 18.97 0.97
CA ASP A 117 18.45 19.09 0.95
C ASP A 117 18.86 20.58 0.89
N ARG A 118 19.83 20.96 1.73
CA ARG A 118 20.31 22.34 1.85
C ARG A 118 20.82 22.91 0.53
N LYS A 119 21.53 22.09 -0.27
CA LYS A 119 22.04 22.52 -1.57
C LYS A 119 20.93 22.97 -2.52
N MET A 120 19.75 22.31 -2.43
CA MET A 120 18.58 22.69 -3.21
C MET A 120 17.92 23.97 -2.68
N ALA A 121 17.98 24.21 -1.37
CA ALA A 121 17.44 25.40 -0.72
C ALA A 121 18.32 26.66 -0.87
N GLU A 122 19.59 26.55 -1.27
CA GLU A 122 20.50 27.66 -1.50
C GLU A 122 20.05 28.60 -2.63
N ASN A 123 19.35 28.04 -3.64
CA ASN A 123 18.80 28.87 -4.73
C ASN A 123 17.50 29.56 -4.30
N PRO A 124 17.44 30.92 -4.26
CA PRO A 124 16.24 31.64 -3.81
C PRO A 124 15.01 31.38 -4.65
N ALA A 125 15.16 31.16 -5.96
CA ALA A 125 14.04 30.84 -6.86
C ALA A 125 13.49 29.44 -6.55
N THR A 126 14.35 28.48 -6.29
CA THR A 126 14.03 27.12 -5.88
C THR A 126 13.25 27.12 -4.55
N ARG A 127 13.75 27.84 -3.57
CA ARG A 127 13.11 28.02 -2.26
C ARG A 127 11.74 28.65 -2.32
N SER A 128 11.62 29.76 -3.06
CA SER A 128 10.34 30.45 -3.24
C SER A 128 9.27 29.53 -3.88
N ARG A 129 9.65 28.68 -4.82
CA ARG A 129 8.75 27.71 -5.43
C ARG A 129 8.34 26.61 -4.49
N PHE A 130 9.30 26.02 -3.76
CA PHE A 130 8.99 25.03 -2.74
C PHE A 130 7.89 25.55 -1.80
N LEU A 131 8.07 26.75 -1.25
CA LEU A 131 7.07 27.35 -0.35
C LEU A 131 5.72 27.58 -1.04
N ARG A 132 5.73 27.98 -2.32
CA ARG A 132 4.50 28.16 -3.09
C ARG A 132 3.77 26.82 -3.33
N GLU A 133 4.48 25.78 -3.74
CA GLU A 133 3.90 24.45 -3.97
C GLU A 133 3.43 23.82 -2.65
N ALA A 134 4.20 23.96 -1.57
CA ALA A 134 3.78 23.50 -0.23
C ALA A 134 2.48 24.21 0.23
N ARG A 135 2.35 25.52 -0.04
CA ARG A 135 1.11 26.29 0.24
C ARG A 135 -0.07 25.76 -0.57
N ALA A 136 0.13 25.46 -1.84
CA ALA A 136 -0.92 24.91 -2.70
C ALA A 136 -1.34 23.52 -2.24
N ALA A 137 -0.39 22.65 -1.94
CA ALA A 137 -0.63 21.31 -1.38
C ALA A 137 -1.39 21.36 -0.04
N ALA A 138 -1.10 22.34 0.82
CA ALA A 138 -1.78 22.52 2.10
C ALA A 138 -3.28 22.91 1.95
N GLN A 139 -3.72 23.35 0.79
CA GLN A 139 -5.13 23.65 0.51
C GLN A 139 -5.94 22.41 0.16
N ILE A 140 -5.30 21.32 -0.22
CA ILE A 140 -5.99 20.08 -0.59
C ILE A 140 -6.52 19.43 0.70
N ARG A 141 -7.84 19.29 0.79
CA ARG A 141 -8.53 18.63 1.90
C ARG A 141 -9.38 17.49 1.36
N HIS A 142 -8.84 16.29 1.45
CA HIS A 142 -9.54 15.10 0.96
C HIS A 142 -9.10 13.86 1.76
N PRO A 143 -9.99 12.90 2.07
CA PRO A 143 -9.65 11.70 2.84
C PRO A 143 -8.54 10.84 2.18
N ASN A 144 -8.42 10.88 0.86
CA ASN A 144 -7.40 10.16 0.12
C ASN A 144 -6.11 10.98 -0.13
N VAL A 145 -5.87 12.04 0.63
CA VAL A 145 -4.65 12.88 0.55
C VAL A 145 -4.05 13.02 1.94
N ALA A 146 -2.77 12.71 2.10
CA ALA A 146 -2.04 13.03 3.31
C ALA A 146 -1.90 14.55 3.42
N ARG A 147 -2.55 15.12 4.42
CA ARG A 147 -2.69 16.56 4.56
C ARG A 147 -1.37 17.21 4.96
N VAL A 148 -0.92 18.24 4.23
CA VAL A 148 0.15 19.13 4.68
C VAL A 148 -0.40 20.04 5.78
N THR A 149 0.22 19.99 6.97
CA THR A 149 -0.24 20.73 8.16
C THR A 149 0.59 21.99 8.43
N ASN A 150 1.87 21.95 8.08
CA ASN A 150 2.78 23.07 8.28
C ASN A 150 3.92 23.05 7.25
N TYR A 151 4.53 24.18 7.01
CA TYR A 151 5.73 24.33 6.19
C TYR A 151 6.54 25.53 6.67
N GLY A 152 7.85 25.50 6.48
CA GLY A 152 8.72 26.57 6.93
C GLY A 152 10.14 26.45 6.41
N GLU A 153 10.97 27.34 6.96
CA GLU A 153 12.40 27.40 6.72
C GLU A 153 13.12 27.60 8.06
N GLN A 154 14.19 26.84 8.26
CA GLN A 154 15.06 26.99 9.42
C GLN A 154 16.49 26.66 9.03
N ASP A 155 17.45 27.50 9.44
CA ASP A 155 18.91 27.36 9.20
C ASP A 155 19.27 27.16 7.71
N GLY A 156 18.47 27.73 6.80
CA GLY A 156 18.63 27.60 5.35
C GLY A 156 18.13 26.27 4.77
N GLU A 157 17.45 25.46 5.57
CA GLU A 157 16.75 24.25 5.14
C GLU A 157 15.25 24.50 5.08
N CYS A 158 14.60 24.02 4.04
CA CYS A 158 13.16 24.07 3.92
C CYS A 158 12.52 22.76 4.39
N PHE A 159 11.40 22.86 5.07
CA PHE A 159 10.67 21.68 5.53
C PHE A 159 9.16 21.84 5.37
N TYR A 160 8.45 20.71 5.34
CA TYR A 160 7.02 20.69 5.61
C TYR A 160 6.64 19.46 6.43
N ALA A 161 5.63 19.65 7.27
CA ALA A 161 5.01 18.59 8.05
C ALA A 161 3.71 18.15 7.38
N MET A 162 3.49 16.87 7.35
CA MET A 162 2.26 16.28 6.81
C MET A 162 1.73 15.17 7.73
N GLU A 163 0.49 14.82 7.53
CA GLU A 163 -0.14 13.67 8.18
C GLU A 163 0.74 12.43 8.05
N LEU A 164 1.01 11.79 9.19
CA LEU A 164 1.64 10.48 9.19
C LEU A 164 0.59 9.43 8.83
N VAL A 165 0.80 8.75 7.71
CA VAL A 165 -0.05 7.66 7.25
C VAL A 165 0.46 6.36 7.85
N GLU A 166 -0.34 5.71 8.69
CA GLU A 166 0.00 4.42 9.29
C GLU A 166 -0.41 3.27 8.38
N GLY A 167 0.54 2.74 7.63
CA GLY A 167 0.29 1.71 6.64
C GLY A 167 1.52 1.36 5.83
N GLU A 168 1.31 0.79 4.67
CA GLU A 168 2.38 0.43 3.74
C GLU A 168 2.17 1.09 2.38
N THR A 169 3.24 1.27 1.62
CA THR A 169 3.15 1.75 0.23
C THR A 169 2.64 0.64 -0.68
N LEU A 170 1.95 1.01 -1.77
CA LEU A 170 1.55 0.05 -2.81
C LEU A 170 2.76 -0.67 -3.42
N GLU A 171 3.91 -0.01 -3.47
CA GLU A 171 5.15 -0.64 -3.93
C GLU A 171 5.59 -1.76 -2.99
N ALA A 172 5.59 -1.53 -1.67
CA ALA A 172 5.93 -2.54 -0.67
C ALA A 172 4.95 -3.72 -0.72
N ARG A 173 3.66 -3.42 -0.86
CA ARG A 173 2.60 -4.42 -0.98
C ARG A 173 2.80 -5.33 -2.20
N VAL A 174 3.00 -4.73 -3.39
CA VAL A 174 3.19 -5.51 -4.64
C VAL A 174 4.52 -6.28 -4.60
N ARG A 175 5.57 -5.71 -4.01
CA ARG A 175 6.85 -6.40 -3.85
C ARG A 175 6.75 -7.63 -2.94
N ARG A 176 5.93 -7.56 -1.89
CA ARG A 176 5.70 -8.66 -0.93
C ARG A 176 4.75 -9.72 -1.47
N ASP A 177 3.61 -9.30 -2.01
CA ASP A 177 2.47 -10.20 -2.31
C ASP A 177 2.31 -10.49 -3.81
N GLY A 178 3.06 -9.79 -4.68
CA GLY A 178 2.88 -9.86 -6.14
C GLY A 178 1.76 -8.96 -6.64
N SER A 179 1.24 -9.26 -7.83
CA SER A 179 0.15 -8.50 -8.46
C SER A 179 -1.14 -8.52 -7.62
N MET A 180 -1.90 -7.43 -7.70
CA MET A 180 -3.15 -7.27 -6.96
C MET A 180 -4.35 -7.85 -7.72
N PRO A 181 -5.38 -8.35 -7.02
CA PRO A 181 -6.67 -8.68 -7.63
C PRO A 181 -7.27 -7.45 -8.34
N LEU A 182 -7.86 -7.67 -9.53
CA LEU A 182 -8.40 -6.61 -10.37
C LEU A 182 -9.35 -5.66 -9.62
N ALA A 183 -10.29 -6.20 -8.85
CA ALA A 183 -11.26 -5.37 -8.11
C ALA A 183 -10.56 -4.42 -7.14
N LEU A 184 -9.55 -4.92 -6.42
CA LEU A 184 -8.77 -4.14 -5.47
C LEU A 184 -7.90 -3.09 -6.17
N ALA A 185 -7.27 -3.45 -7.31
CA ALA A 185 -6.49 -2.51 -8.10
C ALA A 185 -7.35 -1.35 -8.64
N LEU A 186 -8.57 -1.64 -9.13
CA LEU A 186 -9.50 -0.61 -9.57
C LEU A 186 -9.97 0.28 -8.40
N GLU A 187 -10.23 -0.28 -7.23
CA GLU A 187 -10.59 0.47 -6.02
C GLU A 187 -9.47 1.44 -5.62
N VAL A 188 -8.22 0.99 -5.64
CA VAL A 188 -7.04 1.84 -5.41
C VAL A 188 -7.01 3.00 -6.42
N ILE A 189 -7.19 2.72 -7.70
CA ILE A 189 -7.17 3.73 -8.76
C ILE A 189 -8.33 4.71 -8.61
N GLU A 190 -9.52 4.25 -8.23
CA GLU A 190 -10.67 5.12 -7.98
C GLU A 190 -10.40 6.09 -6.84
N GLN A 191 -9.86 5.60 -5.71
CA GLN A 191 -9.52 6.45 -4.56
C GLN A 191 -8.41 7.45 -4.90
N ALA A 192 -7.35 7.01 -5.63
CA ALA A 192 -6.29 7.89 -6.09
C ALA A 192 -6.81 8.95 -7.08
N ALA A 193 -7.72 8.58 -7.99
CA ALA A 193 -8.34 9.54 -8.92
C ALA A 193 -9.22 10.59 -8.19
N ARG A 194 -9.88 10.21 -7.07
CA ARG A 194 -10.58 11.19 -6.22
C ARG A 194 -9.62 12.19 -5.58
N ALA A 195 -8.45 11.71 -5.12
CA ALA A 195 -7.40 12.57 -4.61
C ALA A 195 -6.89 13.55 -5.69
N LEU A 196 -6.66 13.05 -6.92
CA LEU A 196 -6.26 13.90 -8.04
C LEU A 196 -7.33 14.93 -8.40
N ALA A 197 -8.62 14.58 -8.35
CA ALA A 197 -9.70 15.54 -8.59
C ALA A 197 -9.73 16.67 -7.55
N ALA A 198 -9.42 16.34 -6.28
CA ALA A 198 -9.30 17.35 -5.23
C ALA A 198 -8.08 18.26 -5.44
N ALA A 199 -6.94 17.70 -5.88
CA ALA A 199 -5.74 18.46 -6.21
C ALA A 199 -5.95 19.38 -7.43
N GLU A 200 -6.58 18.87 -8.49
CA GLU A 200 -6.91 19.60 -9.69
C GLU A 200 -7.80 20.82 -9.38
N ALA A 201 -8.78 20.67 -8.46
CA ALA A 201 -9.62 21.77 -8.01
C ALA A 201 -8.84 22.89 -7.29
N CYS A 202 -7.67 22.57 -6.72
CA CYS A 202 -6.73 23.52 -6.10
C CYS A 202 -5.64 23.99 -7.07
N GLY A 203 -5.68 23.60 -8.35
CA GLY A 203 -4.65 23.90 -9.33
C GLY A 203 -3.31 23.20 -9.09
N VAL A 204 -3.31 22.07 -8.36
CA VAL A 204 -2.12 21.32 -8.02
C VAL A 204 -2.00 20.09 -8.92
N VAL A 205 -0.81 19.88 -9.48
CA VAL A 205 -0.40 18.68 -10.23
C VAL A 205 0.62 17.93 -9.41
N HIS A 206 0.47 16.61 -9.28
CA HIS A 206 1.32 15.80 -8.42
C HIS A 206 2.73 15.60 -9.00
N ARG A 207 2.84 15.32 -10.30
CA ARG A 207 4.07 15.17 -11.10
C ARG A 207 4.98 13.98 -10.75
N ASP A 208 4.80 13.32 -9.61
CA ASP A 208 5.56 12.15 -9.18
C ASP A 208 4.66 11.02 -8.65
N LEU A 209 3.52 10.81 -9.31
CA LEU A 209 2.60 9.77 -8.90
C LEU A 209 3.17 8.39 -9.25
N LYS A 210 3.32 7.55 -8.24
CA LYS A 210 3.89 6.19 -8.35
C LYS A 210 3.46 5.34 -7.15
N PRO A 211 3.62 4.02 -7.19
CA PRO A 211 3.21 3.13 -6.11
C PRO A 211 3.84 3.42 -4.74
N SER A 212 5.07 3.98 -4.70
CA SER A 212 5.71 4.38 -3.44
C SER A 212 5.12 5.66 -2.82
N ASN A 213 4.37 6.45 -3.60
CA ASN A 213 3.68 7.66 -3.15
C ASN A 213 2.17 7.44 -2.92
N LEU A 214 1.73 6.19 -2.95
CA LEU A 214 0.38 5.74 -2.62
C LEU A 214 0.46 4.81 -1.43
N MET A 215 -0.05 5.23 -0.29
CA MET A 215 -0.12 4.42 0.92
C MET A 215 -1.49 3.80 1.08
N ILE A 216 -1.51 2.62 1.67
CA ILE A 216 -2.74 1.92 2.03
C ILE A 216 -2.76 1.71 3.53
N GLU A 217 -3.88 2.11 4.12
CA GLU A 217 -4.24 1.84 5.50
C GLU A 217 -5.36 0.80 5.53
N SER A 218 -5.38 -0.04 6.54
CA SER A 218 -6.54 -0.87 6.86
C SER A 218 -7.36 -0.14 7.91
N ASP A 219 -8.59 0.21 7.58
CA ASP A 219 -9.54 0.76 8.52
C ASP A 219 -10.00 -0.34 9.51
N ALA A 220 -10.52 0.09 10.67
CA ALA A 220 -11.14 -0.78 11.67
C ALA A 220 -12.30 -1.66 11.12
N SER A 221 -12.86 -1.27 9.97
CA SER A 221 -13.87 -2.03 9.21
C SER A 221 -13.27 -3.00 8.17
N GLU A 222 -11.93 -3.20 8.18
CA GLU A 222 -11.18 -3.95 7.15
C GLU A 222 -11.31 -3.35 5.73
N SER A 223 -11.81 -2.13 5.59
CA SER A 223 -11.87 -1.44 4.31
C SER A 223 -10.51 -0.83 3.96
N LEU A 224 -10.12 -0.93 2.69
CA LEU A 224 -8.89 -0.35 2.19
C LEU A 224 -9.06 1.16 2.02
N VAL A 225 -8.21 1.95 2.67
CA VAL A 225 -8.11 3.39 2.47
C VAL A 225 -6.80 3.72 1.79
N VAL A 226 -6.88 4.40 0.65
CA VAL A 226 -5.70 4.87 -0.10
C VAL A 226 -5.45 6.33 0.23
N LYS A 227 -4.19 6.66 0.54
CA LYS A 227 -3.74 8.05 0.71
C LYS A 227 -2.60 8.36 -0.24
N VAL A 228 -2.76 9.42 -1.00
CA VAL A 228 -1.69 10.01 -1.83
C VAL A 228 -0.80 10.84 -0.91
N ILE A 229 0.49 10.52 -0.92
CA ILE A 229 1.52 11.26 -0.17
C ILE A 229 2.44 11.98 -1.15
N ASP A 230 3.18 12.98 -0.66
CA ASP A 230 4.27 13.60 -1.41
C ASP A 230 3.87 14.22 -2.76
N TYR A 231 2.93 15.19 -2.74
CA TYR A 231 2.73 16.05 -3.90
C TYR A 231 4.07 16.66 -4.32
N GLY A 232 4.48 16.43 -5.57
CA GLY A 232 5.84 16.61 -6.12
C GLY A 232 6.48 18.00 -5.99
N VAL A 233 6.33 18.60 -4.81
CA VAL A 233 6.89 19.91 -4.42
C VAL A 233 8.39 19.98 -4.73
N ALA A 234 9.11 18.87 -4.56
CA ALA A 234 10.54 18.81 -4.84
C ALA A 234 10.89 18.73 -6.34
N LYS A 235 10.02 18.14 -7.19
CA LYS A 235 10.29 17.98 -8.63
C LYS A 235 10.21 19.28 -9.41
N VAL A 236 9.25 20.15 -9.07
CA VAL A 236 9.14 21.50 -9.69
C VAL A 236 10.42 22.32 -9.50
N ILE A 237 11.13 22.03 -8.41
CA ILE A 237 12.38 22.64 -8.03
C ILE A 237 13.52 22.18 -8.96
N ALA A 238 13.56 20.91 -9.23
CA ALA A 238 14.64 20.27 -9.97
C ALA A 238 14.57 20.53 -11.48
N GLU A 239 13.38 20.49 -12.07
CA GLU A 239 13.18 20.73 -13.50
C GLU A 239 13.72 22.08 -13.99
N GLN A 240 13.99 23.02 -13.07
CA GLN A 240 14.49 24.35 -13.44
C GLN A 240 15.87 24.69 -12.88
N ALA A 241 16.41 23.91 -11.95
CA ALA A 241 17.83 23.99 -11.63
C ALA A 241 18.68 23.57 -12.85
N GLU A 242 18.11 22.69 -13.70
CA GLU A 242 18.75 22.23 -14.96
C GLU A 242 18.68 23.26 -16.09
N ILE A 243 17.73 24.22 -16.09
CA ILE A 243 17.65 25.26 -17.13
C ILE A 243 18.82 26.25 -17.04
N GLY A 244 19.51 26.29 -15.89
CA GLY A 244 20.68 27.17 -15.65
C GLY A 244 22.06 26.52 -15.75
N ALA A 245 22.13 25.19 -15.79
CA ALA A 245 23.36 24.43 -15.91
C ALA A 245 23.47 23.88 -17.35
N ASP A 246 24.65 23.91 -17.93
CA ASP A 246 24.99 23.46 -19.29
C ASP A 246 24.27 22.14 -19.65
N GLN A 247 23.47 22.17 -20.73
CA GLN A 247 22.53 21.12 -21.17
C GLN A 247 23.17 19.77 -21.60
N THR A 248 24.31 19.40 -21.08
CA THR A 248 25.04 18.18 -21.48
C THR A 248 24.80 16.95 -20.60
N ARG A 249 24.09 17.09 -19.47
CA ARG A 249 23.70 15.97 -18.60
C ARG A 249 22.22 16.05 -18.27
N GLY A 250 21.39 15.44 -19.10
CA GLY A 250 19.95 15.28 -18.85
C GLY A 250 19.67 14.23 -17.78
N ASP A 251 19.99 14.50 -16.54
CA ASP A 251 19.63 13.65 -15.41
C ASP A 251 18.15 13.88 -15.06
N PHE A 252 17.31 12.96 -15.52
CA PHE A 252 15.89 12.97 -15.15
C PHE A 252 15.72 12.73 -13.65
N ILE A 253 15.13 13.69 -12.96
CA ILE A 253 14.88 13.59 -11.53
C ILE A 253 13.53 12.87 -11.26
N GLY A 254 13.60 11.68 -10.72
CA GLY A 254 12.46 10.86 -10.37
C GLY A 254 12.62 9.40 -10.78
N THR A 255 11.52 8.65 -10.72
CA THR A 255 11.48 7.26 -11.19
C THR A 255 10.97 7.27 -12.64
N PRO A 256 11.87 7.18 -13.66
CA PRO A 256 11.50 7.41 -15.06
C PRO A 256 10.39 6.48 -15.56
N ALA A 257 10.29 5.28 -14.97
CA ALA A 257 9.32 4.27 -15.39
C ALA A 257 7.86 4.69 -15.24
N PHE A 258 7.55 5.67 -14.37
CA PHE A 258 6.18 6.16 -14.11
C PHE A 258 5.91 7.53 -14.73
N ALA A 259 6.94 8.23 -15.21
CA ALA A 259 6.80 9.57 -15.76
C ALA A 259 6.11 9.56 -17.13
N SER A 260 5.30 10.57 -17.39
CA SER A 260 4.65 10.76 -18.68
C SER A 260 5.64 11.25 -19.76
N PRO A 261 5.36 10.99 -21.07
CA PRO A 261 6.25 11.41 -22.16
C PRO A 261 6.58 12.90 -22.17
N GLU A 262 5.62 13.75 -21.84
CA GLU A 262 5.81 15.20 -21.78
C GLU A 262 6.70 15.67 -20.65
N GLN A 263 6.84 14.90 -19.56
CA GLN A 263 7.80 15.19 -18.48
C GLN A 263 9.25 14.99 -18.91
N PHE A 264 9.50 14.27 -20.00
CA PHE A 264 10.83 14.10 -20.59
C PHE A 264 11.13 15.13 -21.70
N ALA A 265 10.15 15.90 -22.12
CA ALA A 265 10.31 16.83 -23.22
C ALA A 265 10.96 18.13 -22.73
N SER A 266 12.28 18.25 -22.92
CA SER A 266 13.08 19.45 -22.58
C SER A 266 12.65 20.73 -23.32
N THR A 267 11.75 20.64 -24.30
CA THR A 267 11.42 21.73 -25.20
C THR A 267 10.26 22.63 -24.71
N GLY A 268 9.61 22.31 -23.59
CA GLY A 268 8.53 23.13 -23.05
C GLY A 268 7.27 23.25 -23.95
N GLN A 269 7.21 22.48 -25.06
CA GLN A 269 6.12 22.57 -26.04
C GLN A 269 4.80 22.02 -25.52
N THR A 270 4.83 21.03 -24.62
CA THR A 270 3.63 20.46 -24.00
C THR A 270 3.68 20.70 -22.50
N PRO A 271 2.71 21.43 -21.93
CA PRO A 271 2.70 21.68 -20.50
C PRO A 271 2.44 20.39 -19.72
N VAL A 272 3.13 20.24 -18.59
CA VAL A 272 2.86 19.18 -17.61
C VAL A 272 1.66 19.60 -16.78
N ASP A 273 0.52 18.93 -16.97
CA ASP A 273 -0.75 19.21 -16.28
C ASP A 273 -1.34 17.93 -15.62
N SER A 274 -2.58 17.96 -15.17
CA SER A 274 -3.26 16.82 -14.52
C SER A 274 -3.31 15.55 -15.38
N ARG A 275 -3.21 15.68 -16.72
CA ARG A 275 -3.16 14.52 -17.63
C ARG A 275 -1.84 13.75 -17.54
N SER A 276 -0.79 14.39 -17.05
CA SER A 276 0.48 13.72 -16.73
C SER A 276 0.32 12.79 -15.52
N ASP A 277 -0.44 13.22 -14.50
CA ASP A 277 -0.76 12.37 -13.34
C ASP A 277 -1.67 11.19 -13.72
N ILE A 278 -2.62 11.43 -14.66
CA ILE A 278 -3.47 10.35 -15.22
C ILE A 278 -2.62 9.29 -15.93
N TYR A 279 -1.61 9.70 -16.69
CA TYR A 279 -0.67 8.77 -17.31
C TYR A 279 0.09 7.95 -16.24
N SER A 280 0.66 8.61 -15.24
CA SER A 280 1.41 7.98 -14.14
C SER A 280 0.53 7.00 -13.35
N LEU A 281 -0.76 7.33 -13.17
CA LEU A 281 -1.74 6.46 -12.55
C LEU A 281 -2.06 5.24 -13.44
N GLY A 282 -2.04 5.40 -14.76
CA GLY A 282 -2.15 4.30 -15.73
C GLY A 282 -0.98 3.33 -15.64
N VAL A 283 0.25 3.83 -15.53
CA VAL A 283 1.43 3.01 -15.28
C VAL A 283 1.34 2.29 -13.93
N THR A 284 0.81 2.98 -12.92
CA THR A 284 0.58 2.41 -11.59
C THR A 284 -0.45 1.28 -11.65
N LEU A 285 -1.60 1.47 -12.31
CA LEU A 285 -2.59 0.40 -12.50
C LEU A 285 -1.98 -0.82 -13.19
N TRP A 286 -1.21 -0.59 -14.24
CA TRP A 286 -0.48 -1.68 -14.91
C TRP A 286 0.43 -2.44 -13.95
N TYR A 287 1.21 -1.70 -13.15
CA TYR A 287 2.11 -2.28 -12.15
C TYR A 287 1.35 -3.10 -11.10
N LEU A 288 0.21 -2.60 -10.60
CA LEU A 288 -0.62 -3.33 -9.64
C LEU A 288 -1.15 -4.65 -10.22
N LEU A 289 -1.54 -4.66 -11.51
CA LEU A 289 -2.10 -5.84 -12.18
C LEU A 289 -1.05 -6.85 -12.63
N CYS A 290 0.16 -6.39 -13.00
CA CYS A 290 1.20 -7.24 -13.62
C CYS A 290 2.43 -7.47 -12.74
N GLY A 291 2.58 -6.76 -11.60
CA GLY A 291 3.78 -6.80 -10.75
C GLY A 291 5.01 -6.13 -11.37
N ARG A 292 4.88 -5.54 -12.58
CA ARG A 292 5.97 -4.87 -13.31
C ARG A 292 5.43 -3.74 -14.18
N THR A 293 6.27 -2.75 -14.47
CA THR A 293 5.89 -1.60 -15.31
C THR A 293 5.77 -1.98 -16.79
N PRO A 294 4.95 -1.25 -17.59
CA PRO A 294 4.79 -1.50 -19.03
C PRO A 294 6.05 -1.18 -19.84
N PHE A 295 6.84 -0.23 -19.37
CA PHE A 295 8.01 0.28 -20.06
C PHE A 295 9.27 0.02 -19.24
N ILE A 296 10.06 -0.98 -19.62
CA ILE A 296 11.29 -1.36 -18.92
C ILE A 296 12.46 -0.93 -19.79
N GLY A 297 13.32 -0.04 -19.30
CA GLY A 297 14.52 0.42 -20.01
C GLY A 297 15.67 0.65 -19.03
N ARG A 298 16.91 0.53 -19.51
CA ARG A 298 18.13 0.83 -18.74
C ARG A 298 18.46 2.32 -18.81
N THR A 299 18.03 2.99 -19.88
CA THR A 299 18.24 4.41 -20.11
C THR A 299 16.92 5.13 -20.28
N LEU A 300 16.92 6.43 -20.06
CA LEU A 300 15.78 7.30 -20.28
C LEU A 300 15.28 7.23 -21.74
N GLU A 301 16.20 7.20 -22.68
CA GLU A 301 15.90 7.11 -24.11
C GLU A 301 15.21 5.80 -24.49
N GLU A 302 15.63 4.68 -23.90
CA GLU A 302 14.97 3.39 -24.10
C GLU A 302 13.53 3.42 -23.58
N ILE A 303 13.29 4.04 -22.42
CA ILE A 303 11.94 4.18 -21.84
C ILE A 303 11.08 5.03 -22.76
N ARG A 304 11.57 6.19 -23.21
CA ARG A 304 10.85 7.07 -24.15
C ARG A 304 10.51 6.36 -25.46
N THR A 305 11.46 5.66 -26.05
CA THR A 305 11.25 4.89 -27.27
C THR A 305 10.14 3.85 -27.10
N ARG A 306 10.12 3.16 -25.95
CA ARG A 306 9.07 2.18 -25.65
C ARG A 306 7.72 2.82 -25.36
N GLN A 307 7.69 4.00 -24.75
CA GLN A 307 6.46 4.76 -24.59
C GLN A 307 5.84 5.13 -25.94
N VAL A 308 6.64 5.60 -26.90
CA VAL A 308 6.17 5.95 -28.26
C VAL A 308 5.67 4.71 -29.01
N ASN A 309 6.31 3.54 -28.85
CA ASN A 309 5.89 2.29 -29.48
C ASN A 309 4.66 1.66 -28.79
N GLY A 310 4.27 2.17 -27.64
CA GLY A 310 3.15 1.66 -26.84
C GLY A 310 3.51 0.43 -25.98
N PRO A 311 2.66 0.10 -24.98
CA PRO A 311 2.93 -0.96 -24.04
C PRO A 311 2.71 -2.36 -24.65
N ALA A 312 3.50 -3.33 -24.19
CA ALA A 312 3.39 -4.74 -24.61
C ALA A 312 2.15 -5.40 -23.97
N LEU A 313 1.04 -5.48 -24.70
CA LEU A 313 -0.25 -5.99 -24.22
C LEU A 313 -0.25 -7.46 -23.79
N GLU A 314 0.80 -8.22 -24.15
CA GLU A 314 0.98 -9.62 -23.74
C GLU A 314 1.03 -9.77 -22.21
N GLN A 315 1.53 -8.77 -21.49
CA GLN A 315 1.55 -8.78 -20.03
C GLN A 315 0.13 -8.75 -19.45
N LEU A 316 -0.76 -7.92 -20.01
CA LEU A 316 -2.16 -7.83 -19.58
C LEU A 316 -2.94 -9.11 -19.94
N LYS A 317 -2.64 -9.72 -21.08
CA LYS A 317 -3.22 -11.01 -21.48
C LYS A 317 -2.80 -12.11 -20.52
N ALA A 318 -1.50 -12.17 -20.17
CA ALA A 318 -0.97 -13.13 -19.19
C ALA A 318 -1.59 -12.93 -17.79
N ALA A 319 -1.88 -11.70 -17.40
CA ALA A 319 -2.57 -11.36 -16.16
C ALA A 319 -4.11 -11.50 -16.25
N HIS A 320 -4.65 -11.99 -17.39
CA HIS A 320 -6.08 -12.15 -17.63
C HIS A 320 -6.90 -10.87 -17.42
N VAL A 321 -6.32 -9.71 -17.76
CA VAL A 321 -6.98 -8.41 -17.60
C VAL A 321 -8.11 -8.28 -18.62
N PRO A 322 -9.34 -7.97 -18.19
CA PRO A 322 -10.50 -7.87 -19.08
C PRO A 322 -10.40 -6.72 -20.07
N ALA A 323 -11.00 -6.89 -21.27
CA ALA A 323 -10.94 -5.93 -22.35
C ALA A 323 -11.32 -4.49 -21.97
N PRO A 324 -12.36 -4.20 -21.17
CA PRO A 324 -12.66 -2.83 -20.76
C PRO A 324 -11.53 -2.15 -19.97
N VAL A 325 -10.81 -2.89 -19.11
CA VAL A 325 -9.68 -2.36 -18.35
C VAL A 325 -8.46 -2.18 -19.26
N VAL A 326 -8.27 -3.05 -20.23
CA VAL A 326 -7.23 -2.88 -21.26
C VAL A 326 -7.46 -1.59 -22.06
N GLU A 327 -8.71 -1.30 -22.45
CA GLU A 327 -9.04 -0.04 -23.17
C GLU A 327 -8.86 1.19 -22.27
N LEU A 328 -9.23 1.10 -20.99
CA LEU A 328 -8.95 2.17 -20.03
C LEU A 328 -7.44 2.42 -19.94
N LEU A 329 -6.62 1.38 -19.76
CA LEU A 329 -5.17 1.48 -19.71
C LEU A 329 -4.58 2.09 -21.00
N LYS A 330 -5.07 1.70 -22.18
CA LYS A 330 -4.65 2.28 -23.46
C LYS A 330 -4.96 3.79 -23.54
N SER A 331 -6.12 4.21 -23.03
CA SER A 331 -6.47 5.63 -23.01
C SER A 331 -5.58 6.42 -22.04
N MET A 332 -5.37 5.89 -20.82
CA MET A 332 -4.52 6.55 -19.82
C MET A 332 -3.06 6.65 -20.27
N LEU A 333 -2.54 5.62 -20.97
CA LEU A 333 -1.16 5.52 -21.44
C LEU A 333 -0.95 6.09 -22.86
N ALA A 334 -1.91 6.83 -23.41
CA ALA A 334 -1.74 7.49 -24.69
C ALA A 334 -0.58 8.48 -24.64
N VAL A 335 0.32 8.43 -25.65
CA VAL A 335 1.47 9.35 -25.77
C VAL A 335 1.00 10.80 -25.86
N ASP A 336 0.00 11.04 -26.71
CA ASP A 336 -0.65 12.34 -26.85
C ASP A 336 -1.61 12.60 -25.66
N PRO A 337 -1.36 13.64 -24.82
CA PRO A 337 -2.23 13.98 -23.70
C PRO A 337 -3.68 14.27 -24.09
N SER A 338 -3.95 14.72 -25.32
CA SER A 338 -5.31 15.00 -25.79
C SER A 338 -6.17 13.73 -25.95
N ARG A 339 -5.53 12.55 -26.02
CA ARG A 339 -6.20 11.25 -26.16
C ARG A 339 -6.43 10.55 -24.81
N ARG A 340 -5.96 11.14 -23.73
CA ARG A 340 -6.19 10.65 -22.35
C ARG A 340 -7.51 11.19 -21.81
N PRO A 341 -8.05 10.67 -20.71
CA PRO A 341 -9.07 11.37 -19.93
C PRO A 341 -8.60 12.81 -19.64
N GLN A 342 -9.43 13.80 -19.91
CA GLN A 342 -9.04 15.20 -19.85
C GLN A 342 -9.11 15.80 -18.45
N SER A 343 -9.64 15.04 -17.48
CA SER A 343 -9.68 15.41 -16.07
C SER A 343 -9.72 14.17 -15.19
N ALA A 344 -9.39 14.33 -13.92
CA ALA A 344 -9.53 13.27 -12.93
C ALA A 344 -11.00 12.80 -12.78
N ARG A 345 -11.98 13.69 -13.02
CA ARG A 345 -13.42 13.34 -13.02
C ARG A 345 -13.78 12.42 -14.20
N GLU A 346 -13.24 12.68 -15.36
CA GLU A 346 -13.44 11.82 -16.54
C GLU A 346 -12.81 10.45 -16.31
N LEU A 347 -11.61 10.40 -15.71
CA LEU A 347 -10.98 9.15 -15.29
C LEU A 347 -11.87 8.39 -14.30
N LEU A 348 -12.43 9.04 -13.29
CA LEU A 348 -13.34 8.43 -12.33
C LEU A 348 -14.55 7.79 -13.01
N ALA A 349 -15.15 8.48 -13.97
CA ALA A 349 -16.28 7.94 -14.74
C ALA A 349 -15.86 6.68 -15.54
N ALA A 350 -14.67 6.70 -16.16
CA ALA A 350 -14.14 5.58 -16.90
C ALA A 350 -13.83 4.36 -16.00
N VAL A 351 -13.25 4.58 -14.82
CA VAL A 351 -13.01 3.52 -13.82
C VAL A 351 -14.33 2.94 -13.34
N HIS A 352 -15.30 3.78 -12.99
CA HIS A 352 -16.63 3.35 -12.58
C HIS A 352 -17.34 2.52 -13.65
N HIS A 353 -17.20 2.89 -14.93
CA HIS A 353 -17.73 2.11 -16.05
C HIS A 353 -17.10 0.70 -16.11
N CYS A 354 -15.80 0.57 -15.81
CA CYS A 354 -15.16 -0.73 -15.69
C CYS A 354 -15.80 -1.56 -14.56
N TYR A 355 -16.03 -0.97 -13.38
CA TYR A 355 -16.71 -1.64 -12.27
C TYR A 355 -18.06 -2.20 -12.65
N LEU A 356 -18.91 -1.39 -13.26
CA LEU A 356 -20.27 -1.80 -13.64
C LEU A 356 -20.29 -3.03 -14.56
N ARG A 357 -19.23 -3.23 -15.34
CA ARG A 357 -19.11 -4.41 -16.23
C ARG A 357 -18.61 -5.66 -15.51
N PHE A 358 -17.99 -5.54 -14.32
CA PHE A 358 -17.42 -6.66 -13.57
C PHE A 358 -18.23 -7.05 -12.34
N GLU A 359 -18.98 -6.12 -11.73
CA GLU A 359 -19.77 -6.40 -10.52
C GLU A 359 -20.95 -7.39 -10.66
N PRO A 360 -21.56 -7.64 -11.84
CA PRO A 360 -22.76 -8.48 -11.88
C PRO A 360 -22.53 -9.93 -11.43
N GLN A 361 -21.30 -10.46 -11.47
CA GLN A 361 -21.11 -11.89 -11.23
C GLN A 361 -20.83 -12.26 -9.76
N THR A 362 -20.15 -11.44 -8.98
CA THR A 362 -19.79 -11.82 -7.60
C THR A 362 -20.84 -11.42 -6.58
N ARG A 363 -21.42 -10.23 -6.68
CA ARG A 363 -22.48 -9.77 -5.77
C ARG A 363 -23.81 -10.47 -6.03
N SER A 364 -24.13 -10.72 -7.31
CA SER A 364 -25.30 -11.50 -7.72
C SER A 364 -25.18 -12.98 -7.30
N ARG A 365 -23.99 -13.59 -7.40
CA ARG A 365 -23.77 -14.96 -6.90
C ARG A 365 -23.93 -15.04 -5.39
N ARG A 366 -23.35 -14.14 -4.60
CA ARG A 366 -23.51 -14.12 -3.13
C ARG A 366 -24.96 -13.86 -2.72
N LYS A 367 -25.66 -12.92 -3.37
CA LYS A 367 -27.10 -12.70 -3.13
C LYS A 367 -27.95 -13.89 -3.55
N ARG A 368 -27.70 -14.50 -4.70
CA ARG A 368 -28.39 -15.73 -5.13
C ARG A 368 -28.11 -16.89 -4.20
N PHE A 369 -26.87 -17.08 -3.74
CA PHE A 369 -26.51 -18.11 -2.77
C PHE A 369 -27.19 -17.86 -1.42
N ALA A 370 -27.24 -16.62 -0.94
CA ALA A 370 -27.95 -16.26 0.29
C ALA A 370 -29.46 -16.48 0.16
N ILE A 371 -30.07 -16.14 -0.98
CA ILE A 371 -31.51 -16.37 -1.25
C ILE A 371 -31.80 -17.86 -1.37
N THR A 372 -30.98 -18.64 -2.08
CA THR A 372 -31.16 -20.10 -2.18
C THR A 372 -30.97 -20.79 -0.82
N ALA A 373 -29.99 -20.37 -0.03
CA ALA A 373 -29.78 -20.90 1.33
C ALA A 373 -30.96 -20.56 2.26
N ALA A 374 -31.50 -19.33 2.19
CA ALA A 374 -32.68 -18.95 2.95
C ALA A 374 -33.93 -19.73 2.54
N LEU A 375 -34.16 -19.91 1.23
CA LEU A 375 -35.27 -20.73 0.73
C LEU A 375 -35.13 -22.21 1.14
N SER A 376 -33.94 -22.77 1.07
CA SER A 376 -33.67 -24.14 1.54
C SER A 376 -33.94 -24.30 3.05
N ALA A 377 -33.54 -23.30 3.86
CA ALA A 377 -33.81 -23.30 5.30
C ALA A 377 -35.32 -23.25 5.61
N VAL A 378 -36.08 -22.46 4.86
CA VAL A 378 -37.55 -22.38 5.01
C VAL A 378 -38.20 -23.71 4.64
N VAL A 379 -37.77 -24.37 3.54
CA VAL A 379 -38.29 -25.69 3.14
C VAL A 379 -37.99 -26.75 4.21
N ILE A 380 -36.77 -26.78 4.72
CA ILE A 380 -36.37 -27.72 5.78
C ILE A 380 -37.21 -27.47 7.06
N ALA A 381 -37.42 -26.22 7.45
CA ALA A 381 -38.25 -25.86 8.59
C ALA A 381 -39.72 -26.29 8.39
N ALA A 382 -40.27 -26.10 7.19
CA ALA A 382 -41.63 -26.54 6.86
C ALA A 382 -41.81 -28.07 6.92
N ILE A 383 -40.79 -28.82 6.40
CA ILE A 383 -40.77 -30.28 6.49
C ILE A 383 -40.66 -30.74 7.95
N ALA A 384 -39.80 -30.11 8.75
CA ALA A 384 -39.65 -30.44 10.16
C ALA A 384 -40.92 -30.16 10.94
N LEU A 385 -41.62 -29.04 10.69
CA LEU A 385 -42.91 -28.71 11.30
C LEU A 385 -43.99 -29.71 10.88
N GLY A 386 -44.04 -30.09 9.61
CA GLY A 386 -44.95 -31.10 9.09
C GLY A 386 -44.77 -32.47 9.74
N LEU A 387 -43.53 -32.91 9.88
CA LEU A 387 -43.17 -34.15 10.56
C LEU A 387 -43.52 -34.09 12.05
N TRP A 388 -43.22 -32.98 12.71
CA TRP A 388 -43.61 -32.78 14.13
C TRP A 388 -45.11 -32.82 14.31
N TRP A 389 -45.90 -32.14 13.45
CA TRP A 389 -47.36 -32.17 13.48
C TRP A 389 -47.89 -33.56 13.22
N TYR A 390 -47.35 -34.31 12.25
CA TYR A 390 -47.72 -35.68 11.92
C TYR A 390 -47.45 -36.64 13.09
N THR A 391 -46.31 -36.53 13.75
CA THR A 391 -45.97 -37.38 14.93
C THR A 391 -46.83 -37.01 16.14
N SER A 392 -47.07 -35.70 16.39
CA SER A 392 -47.94 -35.23 17.48
C SER A 392 -49.40 -35.65 17.29
N ALA A 393 -49.92 -35.60 16.05
CA ALA A 393 -51.26 -36.06 15.75
C ALA A 393 -51.43 -37.59 15.94
N ARG A 394 -50.36 -38.37 15.79
CA ARG A 394 -50.40 -39.82 16.08
C ARG A 394 -50.29 -40.15 17.57
N SER A 395 -49.68 -39.31 18.39
CA SER A 395 -49.60 -39.51 19.85
C SER A 395 -50.94 -39.28 20.57
N SER A 396 -51.88 -38.60 19.91
CA SER A 396 -53.22 -38.37 20.53
C SER A 396 -54.18 -39.56 20.39
N ALA A 397 -53.80 -40.66 19.75
CA ALA A 397 -54.55 -41.92 19.65
C ALA A 397 -54.02 -42.97 20.65
N GLN A 398 -53.72 -42.58 21.88
CA GLN A 398 -53.62 -43.55 22.98
C GLN A 398 -55.01 -43.97 23.37
N ILE A 399 -55.38 -45.20 22.92
CA ILE A 399 -56.55 -45.90 23.39
C ILE A 399 -56.30 -46.15 24.89
N GLU A 400 -56.99 -45.42 25.74
CA GLU A 400 -57.15 -45.77 27.19
C GLU A 400 -57.78 -47.15 27.22
N ARG A 401 -56.99 -48.14 27.53
CA ARG A 401 -57.49 -49.49 27.87
C ARG A 401 -58.01 -49.38 29.30
N SER A 402 -59.32 -48.99 29.50
CA SER A 402 -60.01 -49.09 30.72
C SER A 402 -60.37 -50.55 30.91
N ILE A 403 -59.95 -51.18 32.00
CA ILE A 403 -60.43 -52.51 32.46
C ILE A 403 -61.60 -52.21 33.35
N ALA A 404 -62.82 -52.54 32.91
CA ALA A 404 -64.00 -52.57 33.74
C ALA A 404 -63.99 -53.81 34.68
N VAL A 405 -63.72 -53.63 35.93
CA VAL A 405 -63.90 -54.67 36.92
C VAL A 405 -65.35 -54.68 37.32
N LEU A 406 -66.13 -55.70 36.91
CA LEU A 406 -67.48 -55.93 37.33
C LEU A 406 -67.43 -56.47 38.73
N PRO A 407 -68.27 -55.96 39.71
CA PRO A 407 -68.36 -56.51 41.02
C PRO A 407 -68.96 -57.93 40.97
N PHE A 408 -68.29 -58.83 41.68
CA PHE A 408 -68.77 -60.21 41.80
C PHE A 408 -69.89 -60.19 42.84
N GLU A 409 -71.07 -60.66 42.46
CA GLU A 409 -72.22 -60.95 43.42
C GLU A 409 -72.08 -62.37 43.94
N ASN A 410 -72.12 -62.52 45.27
CA ASN A 410 -72.15 -63.82 45.90
C ASN A 410 -73.50 -64.49 45.78
N LEU A 411 -73.56 -65.46 44.86
CA LEU A 411 -74.82 -66.26 44.65
C LEU A 411 -74.89 -67.48 45.57
N SER A 412 -74.05 -67.59 46.53
CA SER A 412 -74.09 -68.70 47.52
C SER A 412 -74.91 -68.31 48.72
N SER A 413 -75.73 -69.25 49.19
CA SER A 413 -76.53 -69.12 50.40
C SER A 413 -75.70 -69.24 51.70
N ASP A 414 -74.36 -69.35 51.57
CA ASP A 414 -73.49 -69.54 52.71
C ASP A 414 -72.81 -68.21 53.11
N LYS A 415 -73.12 -67.75 54.33
CA LYS A 415 -72.67 -66.43 54.83
C LYS A 415 -71.18 -66.29 55.08
N GLU A 416 -70.43 -67.41 55.10
CA GLU A 416 -69.01 -67.40 55.35
C GLU A 416 -68.19 -67.00 54.11
N ASN A 417 -68.75 -66.96 52.89
CA ASN A 417 -68.06 -66.57 51.68
C ASN A 417 -68.23 -65.11 51.23
N ALA A 418 -68.88 -64.29 52.06
CA ALA A 418 -69.11 -62.86 51.75
C ALA A 418 -67.82 -62.02 51.67
N TYR A 419 -66.79 -62.41 52.41
CA TYR A 419 -65.57 -61.65 52.45
C TYR A 419 -64.69 -61.77 51.13
N PHE A 420 -64.98 -62.78 50.31
CA PHE A 420 -64.30 -62.93 49.03
C PHE A 420 -64.89 -61.98 47.98
N ALA A 421 -66.01 -61.41 48.14
CA ALA A 421 -66.66 -60.47 47.22
C ALA A 421 -66.28 -58.99 47.53
N GLU A 422 -65.81 -58.70 48.77
CA GLU A 422 -65.41 -57.36 49.22
C GLU A 422 -63.92 -57.07 49.15
N GLY A 423 -63.11 -58.07 48.80
CA GLY A 423 -61.65 -58.04 48.99
C GLY A 423 -60.82 -58.02 47.73
N ILE A 424 -61.33 -57.62 46.51
CA ILE A 424 -60.54 -57.45 45.32
C ILE A 424 -60.70 -56.06 44.74
#